data_85b46d85c2ff15e3930f9b84e731f7b3
#
_entry.id   85b46d85c2ff15e3930f9b84e731f7b3
#
_cell.length_a   1.000
_cell.length_b   1.000
_cell.length_c   1.000
_cell.angle_alpha   90.00
_cell.angle_beta   90.00
_cell.angle_gamma   90.00
#
_symmetry.space_group_name_H-M   'P 1'
#
loop_
_entity.id
_entity.type
_entity.pdbx_description
1 polymer ?
#
loop_
_entity_poly.entity_id
_entity_poly.type
_entity_poly.pdbx_seq_one_letter_code
_entity_poly.pdbx_strand_id
1 'polypeptide(L)'
;FDHFVIGSQKVDRGYLTQAEVDAIWNKELKVARLEKARDAFIFACYTGLAYVDVCHLKKANIVTINGEKWIRTRRQKTDTLVEVPLLKIPESIIEKYKGYVLPDDTLIPISSNQKVNAYLKEIADLCGIQKNLSYHLARHTFATTITLSKGVSMESVSKMLGHTKITTTQIYARILNSKVKEEMKLVETALENAV
;
A
#
# COMPACT_ATOMS: atom_id res chain seq x y z
N PHE A 1 34.37 -28.08 -9.01
CA PHE A 1 33.98 -26.67 -8.81
C PHE A 1 32.56 -26.66 -8.26
N ASP A 2 32.44 -26.53 -6.94
CA ASP A 2 31.16 -26.44 -6.26
C ASP A 2 30.51 -25.09 -6.55
N HIS A 3 29.33 -25.14 -7.18
CA HIS A 3 28.48 -23.98 -7.34
C HIS A 3 27.89 -23.57 -5.98
N PHE A 4 28.50 -22.61 -5.34
CA PHE A 4 27.95 -21.96 -4.15
C PHE A 4 26.75 -21.10 -4.58
N VAL A 5 25.55 -21.63 -4.44
CA VAL A 5 24.31 -20.86 -4.61
C VAL A 5 24.12 -20.03 -3.34
N ILE A 6 24.45 -18.74 -3.43
CA ILE A 6 24.11 -17.79 -2.37
C ILE A 6 22.59 -17.66 -2.34
N GLY A 7 21.96 -18.38 -1.43
CA GLY A 7 20.54 -18.20 -1.14
C GLY A 7 20.32 -16.76 -0.67
N SER A 8 19.59 -15.96 -1.45
CA SER A 8 19.18 -14.62 -1.03
C SER A 8 18.31 -14.78 0.22
N GLN A 9 18.83 -14.40 1.39
CA GLN A 9 18.00 -14.24 2.58
C GLN A 9 16.85 -13.31 2.25
N LYS A 10 15.61 -13.81 2.35
CA LYS A 10 14.41 -12.97 2.21
C LYS A 10 14.41 -11.99 3.36
N VAL A 11 14.82 -10.77 3.10
CA VAL A 11 14.76 -9.67 4.07
C VAL A 11 13.27 -9.43 4.35
N ASP A 12 12.84 -9.69 5.58
CA ASP A 12 11.51 -9.34 6.05
C ASP A 12 11.44 -7.80 6.15
N ARG A 13 10.85 -7.17 5.15
CA ARG A 13 10.75 -5.71 5.08
C ARG A 13 9.66 -5.14 5.99
N GLY A 14 8.92 -5.99 6.69
CA GLY A 14 7.82 -5.60 7.56
C GLY A 14 6.66 -4.94 6.81
N TYR A 15 5.75 -4.38 7.58
CA TYR A 15 4.61 -3.55 7.14
C TYR A 15 4.20 -2.64 8.30
N LEU A 16 3.39 -1.61 8.04
CA LEU A 16 2.83 -0.75 9.08
C LEU A 16 1.55 -1.37 9.63
N THR A 17 1.35 -1.26 10.94
CA THR A 17 0.06 -1.50 11.58
C THR A 17 -0.94 -0.40 11.22
N GLN A 18 -2.24 -0.61 11.45
CA GLN A 18 -3.24 0.44 11.23
C GLN A 18 -2.94 1.68 12.08
N ALA A 19 -2.57 1.49 13.34
CA ALA A 19 -2.21 2.62 14.23
C ALA A 19 -1.02 3.45 13.71
N GLU A 20 -0.01 2.80 13.12
CA GLU A 20 1.12 3.52 12.51
C GLU A 20 0.71 4.27 11.23
N VAL A 21 -0.15 3.67 10.39
CA VAL A 21 -0.72 4.35 9.22
C VAL A 21 -1.52 5.58 9.64
N ASP A 22 -2.38 5.43 10.66
CA ASP A 22 -3.21 6.51 11.19
C ASP A 22 -2.35 7.61 11.84
N ALA A 23 -1.28 7.25 12.55
CA ALA A 23 -0.34 8.20 13.13
C ALA A 23 0.35 9.05 12.06
N ILE A 24 0.76 8.43 10.94
CA ILE A 24 1.35 9.15 9.80
C ILE A 24 0.31 10.05 9.13
N TRP A 25 -0.90 9.53 8.88
CA TRP A 25 -1.95 10.27 8.19
C TRP A 25 -2.40 11.51 8.98
N ASN A 26 -2.60 11.36 10.28
CA ASN A 26 -3.10 12.42 11.15
C ASN A 26 -1.99 13.37 11.64
N LYS A 27 -0.71 13.11 11.34
CA LYS A 27 0.38 13.98 11.76
C LYS A 27 0.28 15.33 11.09
N GLU A 28 0.19 16.39 11.89
CA GLU A 28 0.32 17.76 11.40
C GLU A 28 1.77 18.01 10.95
N LEU A 29 1.94 18.32 9.67
CA LEU A 29 3.24 18.60 9.05
C LEU A 29 3.24 20.03 8.52
N LYS A 30 4.05 20.91 9.13
CA LYS A 30 4.16 22.33 8.74
C LYS A 30 5.00 22.56 7.48
N VAL A 31 5.72 21.54 7.04
CA VAL A 31 6.67 21.64 5.91
C VAL A 31 6.06 20.96 4.69
N ALA A 32 5.77 21.73 3.66
CA ALA A 32 5.07 21.26 2.45
C ALA A 32 5.73 20.04 1.76
N ARG A 33 7.07 19.91 1.80
CA ARG A 33 7.77 18.74 1.23
C ARG A 33 7.45 17.45 1.96
N LEU A 34 7.31 17.51 3.30
CA LEU A 34 6.94 16.36 4.14
C LEU A 34 5.48 16.00 3.95
N GLU A 35 4.60 17.01 3.90
CA GLU A 35 3.18 16.81 3.64
C GLU A 35 2.95 16.09 2.30
N LYS A 36 3.58 16.56 1.22
CA LYS A 36 3.51 15.89 -0.10
C LYS A 36 4.06 14.46 -0.08
N ALA A 37 5.16 14.23 0.63
CA ALA A 37 5.73 12.89 0.77
C ALA A 37 4.82 11.95 1.58
N ARG A 38 4.22 12.45 2.68
CA ARG A 38 3.21 11.73 3.47
C ARG A 38 2.01 11.35 2.59
N ASP A 39 1.45 12.32 1.88
CA ASP A 39 0.26 12.10 1.06
C ASP A 39 0.52 11.08 -0.05
N ALA A 40 1.66 11.15 -0.74
CA ALA A 40 2.06 10.16 -1.74
C ALA A 40 2.26 8.76 -1.13
N PHE A 41 2.84 8.68 0.06
CA PHE A 41 3.04 7.42 0.78
C PHE A 41 1.72 6.80 1.26
N ILE A 42 0.85 7.60 1.88
CA ILE A 42 -0.49 7.16 2.32
C ILE A 42 -1.34 6.75 1.13
N PHE A 43 -1.29 7.49 0.03
CA PHE A 43 -1.94 7.10 -1.22
C PHE A 43 -1.51 5.70 -1.66
N ALA A 44 -0.21 5.41 -1.63
CA ALA A 44 0.31 4.08 -1.96
C ALA A 44 -0.06 3.01 -0.92
N CYS A 45 -0.17 3.35 0.37
CA CYS A 45 -0.67 2.44 1.40
C CYS A 45 -2.11 1.97 1.14
N TYR A 46 -2.94 2.82 0.55
CA TYR A 46 -4.35 2.52 0.28
C TYR A 46 -4.65 2.07 -1.16
N THR A 47 -3.68 2.11 -2.06
CA THR A 47 -3.85 1.68 -3.46
C THR A 47 -2.95 0.53 -3.87
N GLY A 48 -1.88 0.28 -3.12
CA GLY A 48 -0.88 -0.74 -3.44
C GLY A 48 -0.02 -0.42 -4.67
N LEU A 49 -0.15 0.77 -5.27
CA LEU A 49 0.62 1.16 -6.44
C LEU A 49 2.10 1.33 -6.10
N ALA A 50 2.97 0.93 -7.02
CA ALA A 50 4.40 1.17 -6.88
C ALA A 50 4.73 2.64 -7.12
N TYR A 51 5.89 3.10 -6.64
CA TYR A 51 6.34 4.48 -6.81
C TYR A 51 6.22 4.96 -8.26
N VAL A 52 6.77 4.19 -9.20
CA VAL A 52 6.76 4.54 -10.62
C VAL A 52 5.34 4.60 -11.20
N ASP A 53 4.44 3.74 -10.75
CA ASP A 53 3.05 3.72 -11.22
C ASP A 53 2.30 4.99 -10.73
N VAL A 54 2.56 5.42 -9.48
CA VAL A 54 1.98 6.67 -8.94
C VAL A 54 2.53 7.91 -9.65
N CYS A 55 3.83 7.93 -9.99
CA CYS A 55 4.44 9.04 -10.76
C CYS A 55 3.77 9.28 -12.13
N HIS A 56 3.19 8.24 -12.73
CA HIS A 56 2.58 8.31 -14.05
C HIS A 56 1.04 8.27 -14.00
N LEU A 57 0.46 8.27 -12.79
CA LEU A 57 -0.98 8.19 -12.63
C LEU A 57 -1.64 9.54 -13.01
N LYS A 58 -2.56 9.50 -13.98
CA LYS A 58 -3.24 10.66 -14.55
C LYS A 58 -4.72 10.67 -14.19
N LYS A 59 -5.38 11.81 -14.39
CA LYS A 59 -6.84 11.94 -14.22
C LYS A 59 -7.63 10.91 -15.04
N ALA A 60 -7.17 10.60 -16.26
CA ALA A 60 -7.78 9.60 -17.14
C ALA A 60 -7.75 8.17 -16.57
N ASN A 61 -6.89 7.90 -15.58
CA ASN A 61 -6.84 6.60 -14.90
C ASN A 61 -7.95 6.44 -13.84
N ILE A 62 -8.69 7.48 -13.49
CA ILE A 62 -9.85 7.38 -12.62
C ILE A 62 -11.07 7.10 -13.48
N VAL A 63 -11.64 5.92 -13.32
CA VAL A 63 -12.82 5.45 -14.07
C VAL A 63 -13.97 5.18 -13.12
N THR A 64 -15.21 5.24 -13.62
CA THR A 64 -16.40 4.86 -12.86
C THR A 64 -16.86 3.48 -13.32
N ILE A 65 -16.97 2.54 -12.39
CA ILE A 65 -17.48 1.19 -12.63
C ILE A 65 -18.64 0.97 -11.66
N ASN A 66 -19.82 0.71 -12.16
CA ASN A 66 -21.05 0.49 -11.37
C ASN A 66 -21.32 1.61 -10.34
N GLY A 67 -21.05 2.87 -10.70
CA GLY A 67 -21.24 4.03 -9.83
C GLY A 67 -20.11 4.30 -8.83
N GLU A 68 -19.10 3.44 -8.75
CA GLU A 68 -17.95 3.60 -7.86
C GLU A 68 -16.71 4.01 -8.64
N LYS A 69 -15.85 4.82 -8.01
CA LYS A 69 -14.58 5.25 -8.60
C LYS A 69 -13.51 4.18 -8.43
N TRP A 70 -12.76 3.94 -9.49
CA TRP A 70 -11.66 2.98 -9.56
C TRP A 70 -10.43 3.63 -10.17
N ILE A 71 -9.26 3.18 -9.74
CA ILE A 71 -8.00 3.43 -10.45
C ILE A 71 -7.82 2.28 -11.44
N ARG A 72 -7.71 2.61 -12.73
CA ARG A 72 -7.39 1.65 -13.79
C ARG A 72 -6.12 2.09 -14.49
N THR A 73 -5.06 1.30 -14.38
CA THR A 73 -3.75 1.61 -14.94
C THR A 73 -3.01 0.34 -15.34
N ARG A 74 -1.89 0.49 -16.04
CA ARG A 74 -0.97 -0.61 -16.31
C ARG A 74 0.32 -0.41 -15.54
N ARG A 75 0.84 -1.49 -14.99
CA ARG A 75 2.12 -1.45 -14.28
C ARG A 75 3.27 -1.16 -15.24
N GLN A 76 4.09 -0.17 -14.90
CA GLN A 76 5.26 0.19 -15.69
C GLN A 76 6.28 -0.96 -15.84
N LYS A 77 6.38 -1.83 -14.82
CA LYS A 77 7.37 -2.93 -14.83
C LYS A 77 6.92 -4.15 -15.63
N THR A 78 5.63 -4.46 -15.69
CA THR A 78 5.12 -5.75 -16.21
C THR A 78 4.00 -5.61 -17.22
N ASP A 79 3.60 -4.39 -17.54
CA ASP A 79 2.43 -4.04 -18.36
C ASP A 79 1.11 -4.74 -17.95
N THR A 80 1.07 -5.24 -16.71
CA THR A 80 -0.13 -5.88 -16.17
C THR A 80 -1.20 -4.84 -15.86
N LEU A 81 -2.43 -5.08 -16.29
CA LEU A 81 -3.59 -4.27 -15.92
C LEU A 81 -3.80 -4.35 -14.40
N VAL A 82 -3.99 -3.19 -13.79
CA VAL A 82 -4.28 -3.03 -12.36
C VAL A 82 -5.56 -2.23 -12.23
N GLU A 83 -6.48 -2.76 -11.44
CA GLU A 83 -7.73 -2.11 -11.09
C GLU A 83 -7.88 -2.13 -9.56
N VAL A 84 -7.99 -0.95 -8.97
CA VAL A 84 -8.09 -0.78 -7.51
C VAL A 84 -9.28 0.13 -7.20
N PRO A 85 -10.22 -0.29 -6.33
CA PRO A 85 -11.27 0.59 -5.86
C PRO A 85 -10.68 1.83 -5.19
N LEU A 86 -11.18 3.01 -5.52
CA LEU A 86 -10.72 4.25 -4.92
C LEU A 86 -11.41 4.47 -3.58
N LEU A 87 -10.71 4.17 -2.49
CA LEU A 87 -11.19 4.37 -1.12
C LEU A 87 -11.20 5.86 -0.76
N LYS A 88 -11.91 6.22 0.33
CA LYS A 88 -12.11 7.62 0.77
C LYS A 88 -10.79 8.38 1.02
N ILE A 89 -9.78 7.74 1.63
CA ILE A 89 -8.50 8.40 1.93
C ILE A 89 -7.73 8.77 0.65
N PRO A 90 -7.42 7.85 -0.28
CA PRO A 90 -6.78 8.24 -1.54
C PRO A 90 -7.65 9.20 -2.38
N GLU A 91 -8.98 9.10 -2.32
CA GLU A 91 -9.87 10.07 -2.97
C GLU A 91 -9.70 11.49 -2.39
N SER A 92 -9.65 11.62 -1.07
CA SER A 92 -9.43 12.92 -0.41
C SER A 92 -8.06 13.52 -0.74
N ILE A 93 -7.04 12.68 -0.92
CA ILE A 93 -5.72 13.13 -1.37
C ILE A 93 -5.78 13.67 -2.81
N ILE A 94 -6.46 12.97 -3.72
CA ILE A 94 -6.66 13.46 -5.09
C ILE A 94 -7.40 14.80 -5.09
N GLU A 95 -8.47 14.91 -4.32
CA GLU A 95 -9.28 16.15 -4.27
C GLU A 95 -8.47 17.31 -3.69
N LYS A 96 -7.61 17.07 -2.69
CA LYS A 96 -6.68 18.07 -2.14
C LYS A 96 -5.79 18.71 -3.23
N TYR A 97 -5.34 17.92 -4.20
CA TYR A 97 -4.43 18.37 -5.26
C TYR A 97 -5.11 18.73 -6.57
N LYS A 98 -6.43 18.66 -6.66
CA LYS A 98 -7.22 18.92 -7.89
C LYS A 98 -7.01 20.31 -8.51
N GLY A 99 -6.76 21.31 -7.65
CA GLY A 99 -6.49 22.70 -8.10
C GLY A 99 -5.03 22.98 -8.45
N TYR A 100 -4.13 22.02 -8.29
CA TYR A 100 -2.71 22.22 -8.57
C TYR A 100 -2.41 21.96 -10.05
N VAL A 101 -1.56 22.80 -10.63
CA VAL A 101 -0.97 22.54 -11.94
C VAL A 101 0.20 21.59 -11.72
N LEU A 102 0.01 20.33 -12.05
CA LEU A 102 1.03 19.29 -11.91
C LEU A 102 1.58 18.91 -13.30
N PRO A 103 2.86 18.52 -13.39
CA PRO A 103 3.45 18.06 -14.66
C PRO A 103 2.64 16.90 -15.25
N ASP A 104 2.51 16.86 -16.57
CA ASP A 104 1.91 15.77 -17.34
C ASP A 104 0.50 15.33 -16.87
N ASP A 105 -0.31 16.23 -16.30
CA ASP A 105 -1.65 15.93 -15.77
C ASP A 105 -1.67 14.84 -14.68
N THR A 106 -0.58 14.68 -13.94
CA THR A 106 -0.51 13.71 -12.84
C THR A 106 -1.50 14.04 -11.72
N LEU A 107 -1.96 13.03 -10.99
CA LEU A 107 -3.01 13.17 -9.97
C LEU A 107 -2.51 13.81 -8.68
N ILE A 108 -1.29 13.50 -8.28
CA ILE A 108 -0.71 13.97 -7.01
C ILE A 108 0.76 14.37 -7.20
N PRO A 109 1.25 15.36 -6.45
CA PRO A 109 2.65 15.75 -6.53
C PRO A 109 3.53 14.68 -5.86
N ILE A 110 4.56 14.24 -6.55
CA ILE A 110 5.53 13.30 -5.99
C ILE A 110 6.96 13.74 -6.32
N SER A 111 7.83 13.78 -5.31
CA SER A 111 9.26 14.03 -5.49
C SER A 111 9.98 12.77 -5.97
N SER A 112 11.25 12.88 -6.37
CA SER A 112 12.05 11.71 -6.74
C SER A 112 12.04 10.65 -5.63
N ASN A 113 12.15 9.36 -6.00
CA ASN A 113 12.10 8.25 -5.06
C ASN A 113 13.11 8.40 -3.91
N GLN A 114 14.32 8.89 -4.23
CA GLN A 114 15.35 9.15 -3.23
C GLN A 114 14.91 10.22 -2.21
N LYS A 115 14.33 11.33 -2.68
CA LYS A 115 13.81 12.41 -1.80
C LYS A 115 12.64 11.93 -0.97
N VAL A 116 11.68 11.22 -1.58
CA VAL A 116 10.53 10.66 -0.84
C VAL A 116 11.01 9.74 0.27
N ASN A 117 11.94 8.82 0.00
CA ASN A 117 12.46 7.92 1.04
C ASN A 117 13.22 8.67 2.15
N ALA A 118 13.94 9.75 1.83
CA ALA A 118 14.56 10.60 2.85
C ALA A 118 13.51 11.29 3.73
N TYR A 119 12.46 11.85 3.13
CA TYR A 119 11.36 12.50 3.86
C TYR A 119 10.53 11.52 4.70
N LEU A 120 10.36 10.29 4.24
CA LEU A 120 9.68 9.25 5.01
C LEU A 120 10.42 8.89 6.29
N LYS A 121 11.75 8.93 6.31
CA LYS A 121 12.52 8.73 7.54
C LYS A 121 12.26 9.85 8.55
N GLU A 122 12.28 11.10 8.09
CA GLU A 122 11.95 12.26 8.92
C GLU A 122 10.51 12.17 9.46
N ILE A 123 9.54 11.73 8.64
CA ILE A 123 8.17 11.51 9.08
C ILE A 123 8.08 10.38 10.12
N ALA A 124 8.84 9.29 9.95
CA ALA A 124 8.90 8.20 10.91
C ALA A 124 9.35 8.70 12.28
N ASP A 125 10.43 9.48 12.31
CA ASP A 125 10.96 10.09 13.54
C ASP A 125 9.92 10.99 14.23
N LEU A 126 9.24 11.85 13.44
CA LEU A 126 8.18 12.73 13.94
C LEU A 126 6.95 11.98 14.47
N CYS A 127 6.70 10.76 14.01
CA CYS A 127 5.61 9.90 14.45
C CYS A 127 6.03 8.88 15.52
N GLY A 128 7.31 8.81 15.90
CA GLY A 128 7.84 7.82 16.85
C GLY A 128 7.86 6.38 16.30
N ILE A 129 7.90 6.22 14.97
CA ILE A 129 7.88 4.92 14.31
C ILE A 129 9.31 4.43 14.13
N GLN A 130 9.66 3.30 14.77
CA GLN A 130 11.01 2.72 14.73
C GLN A 130 11.30 1.93 13.44
N LYS A 131 10.29 1.68 12.60
CA LYS A 131 10.44 0.96 11.34
C LYS A 131 11.13 1.84 10.28
N ASN A 132 11.99 1.24 9.48
CA ASN A 132 12.61 1.94 8.35
C ASN A 132 11.57 2.19 7.25
N LEU A 133 10.94 3.36 7.28
CA LEU A 133 9.98 3.77 6.27
C LEU A 133 10.66 3.93 4.92
N SER A 134 10.12 3.24 3.92
CA SER A 134 10.45 3.42 2.50
C SER A 134 9.17 3.37 1.68
N TYR A 135 9.18 3.97 0.49
CA TYR A 135 7.98 3.97 -0.35
C TYR A 135 7.49 2.55 -0.67
N HIS A 136 8.41 1.59 -0.78
CA HIS A 136 8.05 0.18 -1.01
C HIS A 136 7.26 -0.44 0.15
N LEU A 137 7.48 0.04 1.38
CA LEU A 137 6.74 -0.41 2.56
C LEU A 137 5.23 -0.13 2.45
N ALA A 138 4.84 0.94 1.75
CA ALA A 138 3.43 1.23 1.50
C ALA A 138 2.70 0.07 0.81
N ARG A 139 3.35 -0.53 -0.18
CA ARG A 139 2.77 -1.66 -0.92
C ARG A 139 2.66 -2.94 -0.06
N HIS A 140 3.60 -3.17 0.84
CA HIS A 140 3.50 -4.24 1.85
C HIS A 140 2.36 -3.95 2.83
N THR A 141 2.22 -2.70 3.27
CA THR A 141 1.14 -2.25 4.15
C THR A 141 -0.23 -2.38 3.50
N PHE A 142 -0.36 -2.04 2.22
CA PHE A 142 -1.58 -2.29 1.44
C PHE A 142 -1.96 -3.77 1.46
N ALA A 143 -1.02 -4.64 1.05
CA ALA A 143 -1.29 -6.06 0.97
C ALA A 143 -1.68 -6.68 2.32
N THR A 144 -1.09 -6.19 3.39
CA THR A 144 -1.25 -6.77 4.74
C THR A 144 -2.35 -6.07 5.51
N THR A 145 -2.09 -4.85 5.96
CA THR A 145 -2.90 -4.10 6.93
C THR A 145 -4.20 -3.60 6.31
N ILE A 146 -4.15 -3.13 5.07
CA ILE A 146 -5.33 -2.53 4.44
C ILE A 146 -6.24 -3.58 3.80
N THR A 147 -5.69 -4.71 3.34
CA THR A 147 -6.47 -5.70 2.59
C THR A 147 -6.57 -7.06 3.28
N LEU A 148 -5.52 -7.87 3.32
CA LEU A 148 -5.57 -9.24 3.83
C LEU A 148 -6.08 -9.34 5.27
N SER A 149 -5.63 -8.46 6.17
CA SER A 149 -6.09 -8.43 7.57
C SER A 149 -7.59 -8.05 7.70
N LYS A 150 -8.17 -7.45 6.66
CA LYS A 150 -9.58 -7.06 6.60
C LYS A 150 -10.45 -8.05 5.82
N GLY A 151 -9.91 -9.21 5.42
CA GLY A 151 -10.68 -10.26 4.78
C GLY A 151 -10.66 -10.25 3.26
N VAL A 152 -9.90 -9.38 2.62
CA VAL A 152 -9.73 -9.41 1.17
C VAL A 152 -8.96 -10.67 0.77
N SER A 153 -9.42 -11.40 -0.24
CA SER A 153 -8.77 -12.63 -0.68
C SER A 153 -7.37 -12.39 -1.27
N MET A 154 -6.51 -13.40 -1.17
CA MET A 154 -5.16 -13.35 -1.74
C MET A 154 -5.18 -13.09 -3.26
N GLU A 155 -6.15 -13.67 -3.96
CA GLU A 155 -6.34 -13.52 -5.39
C GLU A 155 -6.69 -12.07 -5.75
N SER A 156 -7.60 -11.45 -5.00
CA SER A 156 -7.98 -10.05 -5.19
C SER A 156 -6.80 -9.12 -4.93
N VAL A 157 -6.06 -9.36 -3.84
CA VAL A 157 -4.84 -8.59 -3.53
C VAL A 157 -3.79 -8.76 -4.62
N SER A 158 -3.59 -9.98 -5.13
CA SER A 158 -2.66 -10.26 -6.23
C SER A 158 -3.01 -9.47 -7.49
N LYS A 159 -4.31 -9.41 -7.87
CA LYS A 159 -4.80 -8.60 -9.00
C LYS A 159 -4.57 -7.12 -8.78
N MET A 160 -4.96 -6.56 -7.62
CA MET A 160 -4.76 -5.15 -7.30
C MET A 160 -3.28 -4.76 -7.27
N LEU A 161 -2.40 -5.67 -6.86
CA LEU A 161 -0.96 -5.47 -6.91
C LEU A 161 -0.37 -5.67 -8.32
N GLY A 162 -1.11 -6.19 -9.28
CA GLY A 162 -0.61 -6.51 -10.62
C GLY A 162 0.50 -7.55 -10.61
N HIS A 163 0.40 -8.55 -9.73
CA HIS A 163 1.31 -9.68 -9.75
C HIS A 163 0.93 -10.66 -10.84
N THR A 164 1.88 -11.06 -11.67
CA THR A 164 1.67 -12.06 -12.71
C THR A 164 1.58 -13.49 -12.17
N LYS A 165 2.11 -13.71 -10.96
CA LYS A 165 2.07 -15.00 -10.26
C LYS A 165 1.59 -14.78 -8.82
N ILE A 166 0.61 -15.55 -8.38
CA ILE A 166 0.08 -15.48 -7.01
C ILE A 166 1.14 -15.78 -5.95
N THR A 167 2.15 -16.60 -6.30
CA THR A 167 3.28 -16.90 -5.43
C THR A 167 4.03 -15.65 -4.96
N THR A 168 4.00 -14.57 -5.75
CA THR A 168 4.57 -13.28 -5.33
C THR A 168 3.77 -12.64 -4.19
N THR A 169 2.46 -12.91 -4.11
CA THR A 169 1.58 -12.42 -3.04
C THR A 169 1.67 -13.30 -1.79
N GLN A 170 2.05 -14.57 -1.93
CA GLN A 170 2.17 -15.53 -0.82
C GLN A 170 3.22 -15.15 0.24
N ILE A 171 4.12 -14.19 -0.07
CA ILE A 171 5.03 -13.62 0.95
C ILE A 171 4.25 -13.01 2.13
N TYR A 172 3.00 -12.62 1.91
CA TYR A 172 2.09 -12.08 2.93
C TYR A 172 1.28 -13.15 3.67
N ALA A 173 1.45 -14.45 3.34
CA ALA A 173 0.67 -15.55 3.91
C ALA A 173 0.81 -15.69 5.44
N ARG A 174 1.91 -15.20 6.03
CA ARG A 174 2.11 -15.20 7.50
C ARG A 174 0.98 -14.49 8.25
N ILE A 175 0.35 -13.50 7.61
CA ILE A 175 -0.77 -12.73 8.20
C ILE A 175 -2.05 -13.54 8.15
N LEU A 176 -2.23 -14.35 7.11
CA LEU A 176 -3.35 -15.28 7.01
C LEU A 176 -3.32 -16.32 8.13
N ASN A 177 -2.13 -16.77 8.53
CA ASN A 177 -2.00 -17.74 9.64
C ASN A 177 -2.43 -17.16 10.99
N SER A 178 -2.13 -15.89 11.28
CA SER A 178 -2.64 -15.22 12.49
C SER A 178 -4.16 -15.08 12.46
N LYS A 179 -4.71 -14.71 11.30
CA LYS A 179 -6.13 -14.57 11.08
C LYS A 179 -6.87 -15.91 11.18
N VAL A 180 -6.34 -16.97 10.56
CA VAL A 180 -6.89 -18.34 10.71
C VAL A 180 -6.98 -18.73 12.18
N LYS A 181 -5.95 -18.42 12.98
CA LYS A 181 -5.96 -18.69 14.42
C LYS A 181 -7.06 -17.92 15.15
N GLU A 182 -7.30 -16.64 14.79
CA GLU A 182 -8.36 -15.83 15.36
C GLU A 182 -9.75 -16.35 14.95
N GLU A 183 -9.93 -16.67 13.68
CA GLU A 183 -11.19 -17.24 13.15
C GLU A 183 -11.51 -18.61 13.79
N MET A 184 -10.50 -19.46 13.98
CA MET A 184 -10.68 -20.76 14.65
C MET A 184 -11.04 -20.61 16.14
N LYS A 185 -10.56 -19.59 16.83
CA LYS A 185 -11.02 -19.28 18.20
C LYS A 185 -12.51 -18.92 18.25
N LEU A 186 -13.02 -18.19 17.24
CA LEU A 186 -14.46 -17.89 17.16
C LEU A 186 -15.27 -19.18 16.97
N VAL A 187 -14.81 -20.10 16.14
CA VAL A 187 -15.43 -21.43 15.96
C VAL A 187 -15.43 -22.20 17.28
N GLU A 188 -14.30 -22.25 17.99
CA GLU A 188 -14.15 -22.92 19.29
C GLU A 188 -15.15 -22.36 20.30
N THR A 189 -15.24 -21.04 20.46
CA THR A 189 -16.21 -20.38 21.32
C THR A 189 -17.67 -20.67 20.93
N ALA A 190 -17.97 -20.72 19.63
CA ALA A 190 -19.32 -21.04 19.14
C ALA A 190 -19.69 -22.50 19.45
N LEU A 191 -18.77 -23.42 19.36
CA LEU A 191 -18.98 -24.83 19.70
C LEU A 191 -19.18 -25.04 21.23
N GLU A 192 -18.42 -24.33 22.07
CA GLU A 192 -18.55 -24.36 23.52
C GLU A 192 -19.92 -23.83 24.00
N ASN A 193 -20.45 -22.80 23.33
CA ASN A 193 -21.78 -22.23 23.65
C ASN A 193 -22.95 -23.05 23.10
N ALA A 194 -22.70 -24.08 22.30
CA ALA A 194 -23.73 -24.96 21.73
C ALA A 194 -23.94 -26.26 22.53
N VAL A 195 -23.17 -26.47 23.61
CA VAL A 195 -23.27 -27.58 24.56
C VAL A 195 -23.95 -27.10 25.84
#